data_36d5e1aa2e6a9cd87a2f235983dbd9e5
#
_entry.id   36d5e1aa2e6a9cd87a2f235983dbd9e5
#
_cell.length_a   1.000
_cell.length_b   1.000
_cell.length_c   1.000
_cell.angle_alpha   90.00
_cell.angle_beta   90.00
_cell.angle_gamma   90.00
#
_symmetry.space_group_name_H-M   'P 1'
#
loop_
_entity.id
_entity.type
_entity.pdbx_description
1 polymer ?
#
loop_
_entity_poly.entity_id
_entity_poly.type
_entity_poly.pdbx_seq_one_letter_code
_entity_poly.pdbx_strand_id
1 'polypeptide(L)'
;REEAEIPSKIVIFIDELNKYGSKDVPKNSPILRQLLDITERGRSLGIILFAAEQFKSDIHDRVKGNCATHAYGRTNAIEISKPDYQFVPPVYKSMLTRLKQGEYILQNPVFRSLLNIKFPRPLYKQFKNG
;
A
#
# COMPACT_ATOMS: atom_id res chain seq x y z
N ARG A 1 -38.37 -7.12 -10.39
CA ARG A 1 -37.30 -6.31 -9.90
C ARG A 1 -36.35 -5.93 -11.03
N GLU A 2 -36.36 -4.70 -11.38
CA GLU A 2 -35.22 -4.20 -12.13
C GLU A 2 -34.05 -4.13 -11.17
N GLU A 3 -33.22 -5.13 -11.23
CA GLU A 3 -31.97 -5.07 -10.49
C GLU A 3 -31.09 -4.03 -11.15
N ALA A 4 -30.78 -2.97 -10.40
CA ALA A 4 -29.67 -2.12 -10.77
C ALA A 4 -28.47 -3.04 -11.00
N GLU A 5 -27.81 -2.92 -12.14
CA GLU A 5 -26.59 -3.65 -12.39
C GLU A 5 -25.56 -3.24 -11.32
N ILE A 6 -25.33 -4.15 -10.37
CA ILE A 6 -24.30 -3.95 -9.36
C ILE A 6 -22.99 -4.44 -9.96
N PRO A 7 -21.94 -3.61 -10.03
CA PRO A 7 -20.64 -4.06 -10.49
C PRO A 7 -20.16 -5.27 -9.69
N SER A 8 -19.63 -6.28 -10.38
CA SER A 8 -19.05 -7.45 -9.71
C SER A 8 -17.77 -7.11 -8.95
N LYS A 9 -17.09 -6.04 -9.35
CA LYS A 9 -15.86 -5.56 -8.74
C LYS A 9 -15.85 -4.03 -8.69
N ILE A 10 -15.35 -3.52 -7.58
CA ILE A 10 -15.11 -2.08 -7.38
C ILE A 10 -13.64 -1.92 -7.04
N VAL A 11 -12.95 -1.06 -7.78
CA VAL A 11 -11.55 -0.71 -7.52
C VAL A 11 -11.51 0.66 -6.85
N ILE A 12 -10.87 0.73 -5.69
CA ILE A 12 -10.72 1.95 -4.92
C ILE A 12 -9.23 2.31 -4.86
N PHE A 13 -8.90 3.54 -5.22
CA PHE A 13 -7.56 4.10 -5.06
C PHE A 13 -7.57 5.16 -3.96
N ILE A 14 -6.70 5.01 -2.98
CA ILE A 14 -6.53 5.99 -1.90
C ILE A 14 -5.08 6.47 -1.92
N ASP A 15 -4.91 7.76 -2.20
CA ASP A 15 -3.62 8.42 -2.02
C ASP A 15 -3.53 9.01 -0.62
N GLU A 16 -2.33 9.06 -0.07
CA GLU A 16 -2.08 9.53 1.30
C GLU A 16 -2.95 8.79 2.33
N LEU A 17 -2.80 7.49 2.38
CA LEU A 17 -3.60 6.59 3.23
C LEU A 17 -3.58 6.99 4.69
N ASN A 18 -2.51 7.63 5.18
CA ASN A 18 -2.38 8.10 6.56
C ASN A 18 -3.49 9.07 6.98
N LYS A 19 -4.10 9.77 6.05
CA LYS A 19 -5.23 10.66 6.38
C LYS A 19 -6.42 9.92 6.98
N TYR A 20 -6.57 8.65 6.62
CA TYR A 20 -7.74 7.84 6.97
C TYR A 20 -7.40 6.64 7.84
N GLY A 21 -6.21 6.09 7.70
CA GLY A 21 -5.79 4.84 8.30
C GLY A 21 -4.47 4.93 9.07
N SER A 22 -4.11 6.10 9.62
CA SER A 22 -2.91 6.22 10.44
C SER A 22 -3.11 5.63 11.84
N LYS A 23 -2.00 5.37 12.53
CA LYS A 23 -2.00 4.95 13.93
C LYS A 23 -2.65 5.98 14.87
N ASP A 24 -2.62 7.26 14.49
CA ASP A 24 -3.11 8.38 15.29
C ASP A 24 -4.58 8.70 15.05
N VAL A 25 -5.22 8.07 14.08
CA VAL A 25 -6.64 8.24 13.83
C VAL A 25 -7.43 7.63 15.00
N PRO A 26 -8.41 8.36 15.57
CA PRO A 26 -9.21 7.83 16.67
C PRO A 26 -9.87 6.49 16.33
N LYS A 27 -9.86 5.55 17.27
CA LYS A 27 -10.42 4.20 17.07
C LYS A 27 -11.91 4.21 16.72
N ASN A 28 -12.63 5.24 17.11
CA ASN A 28 -14.06 5.42 16.83
C ASN A 28 -14.32 6.18 15.53
N SER A 29 -13.30 6.50 14.76
CA SER A 29 -13.46 7.18 13.46
C SER A 29 -14.31 6.33 12.51
N PRO A 30 -15.41 6.84 11.96
CA PRO A 30 -16.21 6.10 10.99
C PRO A 30 -15.44 5.74 9.73
N ILE A 31 -14.56 6.61 9.28
CA ILE A 31 -13.72 6.38 8.08
C ILE A 31 -12.74 5.24 8.34
N LEU A 32 -12.09 5.23 9.50
CA LEU A 32 -11.19 4.13 9.86
C LEU A 32 -11.93 2.79 9.92
N ARG A 33 -13.12 2.76 10.50
CA ARG A 33 -13.93 1.52 10.55
C ARG A 33 -14.27 1.02 9.16
N GLN A 34 -14.66 1.90 8.24
CA GLN A 34 -14.95 1.52 6.87
C GLN A 34 -13.70 1.02 6.14
N LEU A 35 -12.57 1.69 6.35
CA LEU A 35 -11.31 1.26 5.77
C LEU A 35 -10.90 -0.14 6.28
N LEU A 36 -11.02 -0.39 7.57
CA LEU A 36 -10.75 -1.70 8.15
C LEU A 36 -11.69 -2.77 7.59
N ASP A 37 -12.96 -2.44 7.44
CA ASP A 37 -13.94 -3.35 6.86
C ASP A 37 -13.60 -3.71 5.41
N ILE A 38 -13.19 -2.74 4.62
CA ILE A 38 -12.75 -2.94 3.24
C ILE A 38 -11.50 -3.84 3.20
N THR A 39 -10.52 -3.58 4.05
CA THR A 39 -9.26 -4.36 4.04
C THR A 39 -9.48 -5.77 4.56
N GLU A 40 -10.39 -5.98 5.50
CA GLU A 40 -10.67 -7.31 6.10
C GLU A 40 -11.64 -8.14 5.26
N ARG A 41 -12.63 -7.52 4.63
CA ARG A 41 -13.73 -8.21 3.94
C ARG A 41 -13.87 -7.85 2.46
N GLY A 42 -13.07 -6.94 1.95
CA GLY A 42 -13.23 -6.44 0.58
C GLY A 42 -13.22 -7.54 -0.47
N ARG A 43 -12.39 -8.57 -0.28
CA ARG A 43 -12.32 -9.70 -1.20
C ARG A 43 -13.68 -10.38 -1.40
N SER A 44 -14.41 -10.64 -0.33
CA SER A 44 -15.74 -11.27 -0.40
C SER A 44 -16.80 -10.34 -0.98
N LEU A 45 -16.58 -9.02 -0.89
CA LEU A 45 -17.49 -8.01 -1.41
C LEU A 45 -17.16 -7.56 -2.85
N GLY A 46 -16.10 -8.10 -3.44
CA GLY A 46 -15.63 -7.69 -4.77
C GLY A 46 -14.93 -6.33 -4.77
N ILE A 47 -14.43 -5.86 -3.63
CA ILE A 47 -13.72 -4.60 -3.51
C ILE A 47 -12.22 -4.85 -3.57
N ILE A 48 -11.55 -4.13 -4.46
CA ILE A 48 -10.08 -4.16 -4.62
C ILE A 48 -9.54 -2.80 -4.18
N LEU A 49 -8.68 -2.79 -3.18
CA LEU A 49 -8.08 -1.57 -2.65
C LEU A 49 -6.63 -1.43 -3.09
N PHE A 50 -6.33 -0.29 -3.71
CA PHE A 50 -4.97 0.20 -3.91
C PHE A 50 -4.77 1.44 -3.05
N ALA A 51 -3.76 1.44 -2.22
CA ALA A 51 -3.48 2.57 -1.35
C ALA A 51 -2.00 2.93 -1.43
N ALA A 52 -1.72 4.22 -1.38
CA ALA A 52 -0.36 4.74 -1.39
C ALA A 52 -0.07 5.55 -0.13
N GLU A 53 1.16 5.45 0.35
CA GLU A 53 1.63 6.17 1.53
C GLU A 53 3.14 6.36 1.45
N GLN A 54 3.64 7.44 2.03
CA GLN A 54 5.09 7.70 2.11
C GLN A 54 5.77 6.85 3.17
N PHE A 55 5.13 6.68 4.33
CA PHE A 55 5.72 6.02 5.49
C PHE A 55 4.84 4.88 5.99
N LYS A 56 5.27 3.66 5.73
CA LYS A 56 4.57 2.47 6.19
C LYS A 56 4.34 2.47 7.70
N SER A 57 5.32 2.99 8.46
CA SER A 57 5.23 3.03 9.92
C SER A 57 4.09 3.88 10.46
N ASP A 58 3.57 4.83 9.68
CA ASP A 58 2.44 5.67 10.07
C ASP A 58 1.09 4.99 9.93
N ILE A 59 1.02 3.88 9.21
CA ILE A 59 -0.25 3.21 8.90
C ILE A 59 -0.66 2.29 10.03
N HIS A 60 -1.96 2.26 10.32
CA HIS A 60 -2.55 1.36 11.31
C HIS A 60 -2.20 -0.10 11.00
N ASP A 61 -1.81 -0.86 12.04
CA ASP A 61 -1.30 -2.22 11.89
C ASP A 61 -2.30 -3.18 11.23
N ARG A 62 -3.59 -3.06 11.55
CA ARG A 62 -4.63 -3.89 10.93
C ARG A 62 -4.82 -3.57 9.45
N VAL A 63 -4.64 -2.33 9.03
CA VAL A 63 -4.68 -1.97 7.61
C VAL A 63 -3.51 -2.61 6.88
N LYS A 64 -2.29 -2.43 7.39
CA LYS A 64 -1.07 -3.04 6.81
C LYS A 64 -1.17 -4.56 6.76
N GLY A 65 -1.60 -5.16 7.86
CA GLY A 65 -1.66 -6.62 8.00
C GLY A 65 -2.68 -7.28 7.07
N ASN A 66 -3.72 -6.57 6.69
CA ASN A 66 -4.75 -7.09 5.78
C ASN A 66 -4.46 -6.84 4.30
N CYS A 67 -3.45 -6.05 3.97
CA CYS A 67 -2.98 -5.90 2.61
C CYS A 67 -1.99 -7.02 2.27
N ALA A 68 -2.34 -7.86 1.31
CA ALA A 68 -1.51 -9.01 0.95
C ALA A 68 -0.28 -8.59 0.15
N THR A 69 -0.39 -7.57 -0.68
CA THR A 69 0.68 -7.10 -1.54
C THR A 69 1.20 -5.76 -1.05
N HIS A 70 2.52 -5.70 -0.84
CA HIS A 70 3.21 -4.47 -0.49
C HIS A 70 4.26 -4.17 -1.56
N ALA A 71 4.17 -2.97 -2.14
CA ALA A 71 5.17 -2.47 -3.07
C ALA A 71 5.93 -1.32 -2.42
N TYR A 72 7.23 -1.51 -2.24
CA TYR A 72 8.11 -0.56 -1.58
C TYR A 72 8.91 0.22 -2.61
N GLY A 73 8.70 1.52 -2.67
CA GLY A 73 9.58 2.43 -3.39
C GLY A 73 10.79 2.84 -2.57
N ARG A 74 11.58 3.78 -3.09
CA ARG A 74 12.75 4.27 -2.36
C ARG A 74 12.33 4.82 -0.99
N THR A 75 12.97 4.31 0.05
CA THR A 75 12.65 4.59 1.45
C THR A 75 13.90 5.06 2.17
N ASN A 76 13.80 6.09 3.00
CA ASN A 76 14.95 6.60 3.74
C ASN A 76 15.40 5.65 4.86
N ALA A 77 16.66 5.80 5.28
CA ALA A 77 17.26 4.91 6.28
C ALA A 77 16.57 4.99 7.65
N ILE A 78 16.03 6.15 8.02
CA ILE A 78 15.32 6.32 9.30
C ILE A 78 14.05 5.49 9.32
N GLU A 79 13.27 5.55 8.24
CA GLU A 79 12.03 4.76 8.11
C GLU A 79 12.34 3.25 8.12
N ILE A 80 13.37 2.82 7.39
CA ILE A 80 13.76 1.42 7.31
C ILE A 80 14.21 0.85 8.65
N SER A 81 14.76 1.68 9.53
CA SER A 81 15.19 1.25 10.87
C SER A 81 14.03 0.91 11.81
N LYS A 82 12.81 1.25 11.44
CA LYS A 82 11.64 1.01 12.29
C LYS A 82 11.23 -0.47 12.29
N PRO A 83 10.55 -0.92 13.37
CA PRO A 83 10.12 -2.31 13.51
C PRO A 83 9.28 -2.84 12.35
N ASP A 84 8.55 -1.97 11.66
CA ASP A 84 7.75 -2.32 10.49
C ASP A 84 8.55 -2.97 9.36
N TYR A 85 9.87 -2.78 9.35
CA TYR A 85 10.78 -3.33 8.34
C TYR A 85 11.66 -4.48 8.85
N GLN A 86 11.43 -5.00 10.06
CA GLN A 86 12.25 -6.06 10.64
C GLN A 86 12.31 -7.33 9.78
N PHE A 87 11.22 -7.65 9.09
CA PHE A 87 11.14 -8.83 8.23
C PHE A 87 11.95 -8.71 6.94
N VAL A 88 12.41 -7.50 6.60
CA VAL A 88 13.15 -7.27 5.36
C VAL A 88 14.62 -7.69 5.55
N PRO A 89 15.14 -8.62 4.73
CA PRO A 89 16.55 -9.00 4.80
C PRO A 89 17.49 -7.81 4.57
N PRO A 90 18.67 -7.78 5.21
CA PRO A 90 19.60 -6.65 5.14
C PRO A 90 19.96 -6.20 3.72
N VAL A 91 20.11 -7.15 2.79
CA VAL A 91 20.41 -6.83 1.39
C VAL A 91 19.30 -6.00 0.74
N TYR A 92 18.05 -6.32 1.01
CA TYR A 92 16.90 -5.56 0.50
C TYR A 92 16.73 -4.22 1.22
N LYS A 93 17.06 -4.14 2.52
CA LYS A 93 17.09 -2.86 3.23
C LYS A 93 18.06 -1.88 2.57
N SER A 94 19.24 -2.35 2.22
CA SER A 94 20.20 -1.53 1.49
C SER A 94 19.68 -1.11 0.12
N MET A 95 19.03 -2.01 -0.61
CA MET A 95 18.43 -1.70 -1.92
C MET A 95 17.34 -0.64 -1.81
N LEU A 96 16.48 -0.71 -0.79
CA LEU A 96 15.37 0.23 -0.59
C LEU A 96 15.83 1.68 -0.48
N THR A 97 17.03 1.94 0.03
CA THR A 97 17.56 3.30 0.13
C THR A 97 18.08 3.84 -1.20
N ARG A 98 18.27 2.98 -2.20
CA ARG A 98 18.94 3.29 -3.48
C ARG A 98 18.06 3.06 -4.71
N LEU A 99 16.79 2.69 -4.54
CA LEU A 99 15.89 2.47 -5.67
C LEU A 99 15.76 3.73 -6.50
N LYS A 100 15.79 3.56 -7.82
CA LYS A 100 15.55 4.62 -8.79
C LYS A 100 14.04 4.78 -9.02
N GLN A 101 13.66 5.87 -9.66
CA GLN A 101 12.29 6.08 -10.06
C GLN A 101 11.78 4.91 -10.91
N GLY A 102 10.60 4.39 -10.58
CA GLY A 102 10.00 3.24 -11.26
C GLY A 102 10.47 1.87 -10.76
N GLU A 103 11.48 1.83 -9.90
CA GLU A 103 11.93 0.58 -9.26
C GLU A 103 11.23 0.38 -7.92
N TYR A 104 10.82 -0.86 -7.66
CA TYR A 104 10.12 -1.24 -6.43
C TYR A 104 10.57 -2.61 -5.96
N ILE A 105 10.48 -2.83 -4.67
CA ILE A 105 10.58 -4.15 -4.06
C ILE A 105 9.17 -4.62 -3.77
N LEU A 106 8.76 -5.75 -4.34
CA LEU A 106 7.42 -6.31 -4.20
C LEU A 106 7.43 -7.46 -3.20
N GLN A 107 6.49 -7.41 -2.26
CA GLN A 107 6.22 -8.48 -1.32
C GLN A 107 4.81 -9.00 -1.51
N ASN A 108 4.67 -10.31 -1.64
CA ASN A 108 3.38 -10.99 -1.66
C ASN A 108 3.58 -12.43 -1.16
N PRO A 109 2.64 -13.01 -0.39
CA PRO A 109 2.78 -14.38 0.14
C PRO A 109 2.92 -15.47 -0.93
N VAL A 110 2.49 -15.20 -2.16
CA VAL A 110 2.64 -16.14 -3.30
C VAL A 110 4.12 -16.34 -3.67
N PHE A 111 4.96 -15.36 -3.41
CA PHE A 111 6.39 -15.43 -3.73
C PHE A 111 7.20 -15.85 -2.51
N ARG A 112 8.18 -16.71 -2.72
CA ARG A 112 9.08 -17.19 -1.65
C ARG A 112 10.07 -16.13 -1.18
N SER A 113 10.35 -15.14 -2.01
CA SER A 113 11.28 -14.06 -1.72
C SER A 113 10.70 -12.73 -2.21
N LEU A 114 11.30 -11.63 -1.74
CA LEU A 114 10.99 -10.31 -2.27
C LEU A 114 11.46 -10.22 -3.72
N LEU A 115 10.69 -9.50 -4.54
CA LEU A 115 11.00 -9.31 -5.95
C LEU A 115 11.40 -7.86 -6.20
N ASN A 116 12.51 -7.66 -6.92
CA ASN A 116 12.86 -6.36 -7.47
C ASN A 116 12.17 -6.21 -8.81
N ILE A 117 11.28 -5.22 -8.93
CA ILE A 117 10.51 -4.97 -10.15
C ILE A 117 10.77 -3.56 -10.66
N LYS A 118 10.58 -3.38 -11.96
CA LYS A 118 10.67 -2.08 -12.61
C LYS A 118 9.42 -1.84 -13.42
N PHE A 119 8.70 -0.76 -13.09
CA PHE A 119 7.55 -0.34 -13.89
C PHE A 119 8.02 0.38 -15.16
N PRO A 120 7.29 0.21 -16.27
CA PRO A 120 7.56 0.97 -17.49
C PRO A 120 7.30 2.46 -17.25
N ARG A 121 7.91 3.29 -18.09
CA ARG A 121 7.62 4.74 -18.05
C ARG A 121 6.15 4.97 -18.39
N PRO A 122 5.49 5.93 -17.71
CA PRO A 122 4.13 6.31 -18.06
C PRO A 122 4.03 6.76 -19.50
N LEU A 123 2.94 6.38 -20.17
CA LEU A 123 2.69 6.76 -21.56
C LEU A 123 2.21 8.19 -21.72
N TYR A 124 1.91 8.89 -20.64
CA TYR A 124 1.47 10.27 -20.61
C TYR A 124 2.59 11.21 -20.18
N LYS A 125 2.51 12.46 -20.63
CA LYS A 125 3.44 13.50 -20.17
C LYS A 125 3.03 13.97 -18.77
N GLN A 126 3.97 13.89 -17.84
CA GLN A 126 3.83 14.58 -16.56
C GLN A 126 4.32 16.02 -16.70
N PHE A 127 3.43 16.97 -16.44
CA PHE A 127 3.85 18.36 -16.31
C PHE A 127 4.52 18.51 -14.94
N LYS A 128 5.82 18.81 -14.97
CA LYS A 128 6.50 19.27 -13.77
C LYS A 128 6.08 20.72 -13.55
N ASN A 129 5.29 20.96 -12.54
CA ASN A 129 5.17 22.30 -11.99
C ASN A 129 6.53 22.61 -11.37
N GLY A 130 7.26 23.44 -12.05
CA GLY A 130 8.61 23.85 -11.70
C GLY A 130 8.72 24.57 -10.39
#